data_c6cefd1df3ed40dbb3b249007192dd09
#
_entry.id   c6cefd1df3ed40dbb3b249007192dd09
#
_cell.length_a   1.000
_cell.length_b   1.000
_cell.length_c   1.000
_cell.angle_alpha   90.00
_cell.angle_beta   90.00
_cell.angle_gamma   90.00
#
_symmetry.space_group_name_H-M   'P 1'
#
loop_
_entity.id
_entity.type
_entity.pdbx_description
1 polymer ?
#
loop_
_entity_poly.entity_id
_entity_poly.type
_entity_poly.pdbx_seq_one_letter_code
_entity_poly.pdbx_strand_id
1 'polypeptide(L)'
;ANDNSDAQWGGVVLLGRAPVSDCNLTLVFNTTANPNANPQCEAQLEGTAVTTPYGGANSADNSGSMRFNQIRFSGFELEQGNELQSLTTGGTGSGTSLENIMSFNSSDDGVEFFGGTVNIRNLAVIGASDDSIDTDFGAQNFVDTALVVQRESTGDNVIELDSPDGPRTPINAIPQTRMFVNNFTFIQRSRESTSVVRARGAGALSLTNGVIDARNVCYRIDEAPTLAALIRIDAVVGACS
;
A
#
# COMPACT_ATOMS: atom_id res chain seq x y z
N ALA A 1 8.00 19.12 -17.10
CA ALA A 1 8.52 18.06 -16.22
C ALA A 1 9.86 17.55 -16.76
N ASN A 2 10.76 17.20 -15.90
CA ASN A 2 12.01 16.52 -16.19
C ASN A 2 12.17 15.34 -15.24
N ASP A 3 13.28 14.61 -15.30
CA ASP A 3 13.46 13.39 -14.48
C ASP A 3 13.54 13.63 -12.95
N ASN A 4 13.57 14.88 -12.51
CA ASN A 4 13.50 15.28 -11.09
C ASN A 4 12.16 15.91 -10.72
N SER A 5 11.19 15.97 -11.63
CA SER A 5 9.87 16.51 -11.34
C SER A 5 9.03 15.48 -10.59
N ASP A 6 8.18 15.97 -9.70
CA ASP A 6 7.14 15.28 -8.96
C ASP A 6 5.97 16.23 -8.72
N ALA A 7 4.97 15.88 -7.96
CA ALA A 7 3.85 16.73 -7.52
C ALA A 7 3.20 17.58 -8.64
N GLN A 8 3.16 17.10 -9.88
CA GLN A 8 2.56 17.87 -10.99
C GLN A 8 1.04 17.68 -11.07
N TRP A 9 0.51 16.67 -10.44
CA TRP A 9 -0.91 16.31 -10.34
C TRP A 9 -1.12 15.24 -9.26
N GLY A 10 -2.38 15.00 -8.84
CA GLY A 10 -2.66 14.09 -7.75
C GLY A 10 -2.29 12.64 -8.02
N GLY A 11 -2.61 12.11 -9.18
CA GLY A 11 -2.45 10.70 -9.49
C GLY A 11 -3.77 10.04 -9.91
N VAL A 12 -3.81 8.70 -9.85
CA VAL A 12 -4.98 7.91 -10.21
C VAL A 12 -5.58 7.29 -8.95
N VAL A 13 -6.88 7.48 -8.75
CA VAL A 13 -7.64 6.92 -7.63
C VAL A 13 -8.68 5.94 -8.15
N LEU A 14 -8.71 4.74 -7.60
CA LEU A 14 -9.73 3.72 -7.84
C LEU A 14 -10.45 3.41 -6.53
N LEU A 15 -11.74 3.65 -6.48
CA LEU A 15 -12.56 3.37 -5.30
C LEU A 15 -13.55 2.25 -5.61
N GLY A 16 -13.67 1.32 -4.69
CA GLY A 16 -14.52 0.14 -4.83
C GLY A 16 -15.30 -0.19 -3.57
N ARG A 17 -15.90 -1.37 -3.55
CA ARG A 17 -16.82 -1.85 -2.50
C ARG A 17 -16.32 -3.13 -1.83
N ALA A 18 -15.03 -3.42 -1.93
CA ALA A 18 -14.42 -4.53 -1.21
C ALA A 18 -14.16 -4.15 0.27
N PRO A 19 -14.00 -5.13 1.16
CA PRO A 19 -13.85 -4.90 2.59
C PRO A 19 -12.64 -4.04 2.95
N VAL A 20 -12.84 -3.18 3.95
CA VAL A 20 -11.81 -2.39 4.61
C VAL A 20 -11.93 -2.57 6.12
N SER A 21 -10.86 -2.34 6.88
CA SER A 21 -10.90 -2.41 8.35
C SER A 21 -11.09 -1.07 9.03
N ASP A 22 -10.75 0.03 8.37
CA ASP A 22 -11.01 1.37 8.91
C ASP A 22 -12.41 1.86 8.49
N CYS A 23 -13.34 1.80 9.43
CA CYS A 23 -14.72 2.25 9.24
C CYS A 23 -14.88 3.72 9.68
N ASN A 24 -14.02 4.62 9.19
CA ASN A 24 -13.91 5.97 9.72
C ASN A 24 -15.16 6.86 9.49
N LEU A 25 -16.02 6.50 8.56
CA LEU A 25 -17.31 7.19 8.36
C LEU A 25 -18.33 6.92 9.47
N THR A 26 -18.28 5.76 10.09
CA THR A 26 -19.26 5.36 11.13
C THR A 26 -18.66 5.18 12.51
N LEU A 27 -17.34 4.93 12.58
CA LEU A 27 -16.60 4.55 13.80
C LEU A 27 -17.16 3.29 14.48
N VAL A 28 -17.79 2.40 13.68
CA VAL A 28 -18.25 1.07 14.10
C VAL A 28 -17.41 0.04 13.36
N PHE A 29 -16.48 -0.57 14.04
CA PHE A 29 -15.47 -1.45 13.46
C PHE A 29 -15.83 -2.92 13.56
N ASN A 30 -15.58 -3.67 12.51
CA ASN A 30 -15.56 -5.12 12.58
C ASN A 30 -14.29 -5.55 13.30
N THR A 31 -14.40 -6.48 14.23
CA THR A 31 -13.27 -6.99 15.00
C THR A 31 -13.31 -8.51 15.08
N THR A 32 -12.24 -9.14 15.47
CA THR A 32 -12.21 -10.59 15.70
C THR A 32 -13.27 -11.07 16.71
N ALA A 33 -13.61 -10.22 17.68
CA ALA A 33 -14.65 -10.52 18.68
C ALA A 33 -16.09 -10.24 18.16
N ASN A 34 -16.25 -9.29 17.24
CA ASN A 34 -17.54 -8.93 16.64
C ASN A 34 -17.38 -8.69 15.12
N PRO A 35 -17.31 -9.76 14.32
CA PRO A 35 -16.92 -9.66 12.90
C PRO A 35 -17.99 -9.06 12.00
N ASN A 36 -19.22 -8.86 12.48
CA ASN A 36 -20.34 -8.31 11.73
C ASN A 36 -20.94 -7.08 12.39
N ALA A 37 -20.18 -6.33 13.17
CA ALA A 37 -20.63 -5.09 13.80
C ALA A 37 -21.05 -4.04 12.75
N ASN A 38 -20.33 -3.99 11.63
CA ASN A 38 -20.57 -3.09 10.51
C ASN A 38 -20.33 -3.83 9.17
N PRO A 39 -21.31 -4.57 8.64
CA PRO A 39 -21.16 -5.32 7.38
C PRO A 39 -20.87 -4.44 6.15
N GLN A 40 -21.17 -3.14 6.25
CA GLN A 40 -20.96 -2.16 5.19
C GLN A 40 -19.89 -1.14 5.61
N CYS A 41 -18.84 -1.59 6.29
CA CYS A 41 -17.73 -0.74 6.70
C CYS A 41 -17.22 0.10 5.52
N GLU A 42 -17.32 1.41 5.65
CA GLU A 42 -16.88 2.38 4.65
C GLU A 42 -15.90 3.37 5.27
N ALA A 43 -14.90 3.72 4.50
CA ALA A 43 -13.93 4.75 4.82
C ALA A 43 -14.07 5.94 3.87
N GLN A 44 -13.58 7.07 4.31
CA GLN A 44 -13.44 8.29 3.52
C GLN A 44 -12.03 8.36 2.96
N LEU A 45 -11.90 8.65 1.66
CA LEU A 45 -10.61 8.93 1.06
C LEU A 45 -10.03 10.23 1.65
N GLU A 46 -8.80 10.20 2.03
CA GLU A 46 -8.07 11.36 2.54
C GLU A 46 -7.88 12.46 1.48
N GLY A 47 -7.55 13.67 1.92
CA GLY A 47 -7.24 14.81 1.04
C GLY A 47 -8.39 15.30 0.17
N THR A 48 -9.58 14.70 0.21
CA THR A 48 -10.70 15.10 -0.65
C THR A 48 -11.67 16.04 0.08
N ALA A 49 -11.93 17.20 -0.50
CA ALA A 49 -12.87 18.20 0.04
C ALA A 49 -14.35 17.75 0.01
N VAL A 50 -14.65 16.70 -0.75
CA VAL A 50 -15.98 16.09 -0.84
C VAL A 50 -15.97 14.67 -0.34
N THR A 51 -17.09 14.21 0.19
CA THR A 51 -17.20 12.82 0.67
C THR A 51 -17.03 11.85 -0.48
N THR A 52 -15.99 11.04 -0.43
CA THR A 52 -15.61 10.02 -1.42
C THR A 52 -15.47 8.67 -0.73
N PRO A 53 -16.60 8.01 -0.40
CA PRO A 53 -16.59 6.78 0.38
C PRO A 53 -16.14 5.59 -0.46
N TYR A 54 -15.39 4.69 0.17
CA TYR A 54 -15.00 3.40 -0.37
C TYR A 54 -15.15 2.31 0.69
N GLY A 55 -15.07 1.05 0.28
CA GLY A 55 -15.28 -0.08 1.18
C GLY A 55 -16.68 -0.65 1.11
N GLY A 56 -16.93 -1.72 1.84
CA GLY A 56 -18.19 -2.47 1.85
C GLY A 56 -17.98 -3.96 2.05
N ALA A 57 -18.78 -4.80 1.39
CA ALA A 57 -18.76 -6.25 1.59
C ALA A 57 -18.46 -7.06 0.31
N ASN A 58 -18.19 -6.42 -0.82
CA ASN A 58 -17.98 -7.11 -2.09
C ASN A 58 -16.51 -7.30 -2.41
N SER A 59 -15.89 -8.36 -1.91
CA SER A 59 -14.48 -8.66 -2.20
C SER A 59 -14.16 -8.88 -3.69
N ALA A 60 -15.17 -9.18 -4.51
CA ALA A 60 -15.04 -9.33 -5.95
C ALA A 60 -15.43 -8.05 -6.73
N ASP A 61 -15.47 -6.91 -6.07
CA ASP A 61 -15.74 -5.62 -6.70
C ASP A 61 -14.84 -5.39 -7.91
N ASN A 62 -15.38 -4.69 -8.91
CA ASN A 62 -14.67 -4.41 -10.14
C ASN A 62 -14.71 -2.91 -10.46
N SER A 63 -13.62 -2.23 -10.17
CA SER A 63 -13.41 -0.81 -10.47
C SER A 63 -12.81 -0.57 -11.87
N GLY A 64 -12.77 -1.60 -12.73
CA GLY A 64 -12.33 -1.48 -14.11
C GLY A 64 -11.01 -2.18 -14.43
N SER A 65 -10.32 -1.68 -15.44
CA SER A 65 -9.05 -2.25 -15.90
C SER A 65 -8.06 -1.16 -16.27
N MET A 66 -6.83 -1.27 -15.75
CA MET A 66 -5.67 -0.46 -16.15
C MET A 66 -4.57 -1.39 -16.64
N ARG A 67 -4.08 -1.16 -17.86
CA ARG A 67 -3.02 -1.98 -18.46
C ARG A 67 -2.04 -1.12 -19.23
N PHE A 68 -0.74 -1.37 -19.07
CA PHE A 68 0.33 -0.64 -19.75
C PHE A 68 0.29 0.87 -19.48
N ASN A 69 0.07 1.25 -18.22
CA ASN A 69 0.01 2.64 -17.81
C ASN A 69 1.30 3.07 -17.11
N GLN A 70 1.74 4.28 -17.43
CA GLN A 70 2.76 4.99 -16.67
C GLN A 70 2.13 6.20 -16.00
N ILE A 71 2.15 6.23 -14.69
CA ILE A 71 1.73 7.36 -13.86
C ILE A 71 3.01 8.08 -13.46
N ARG A 72 3.15 9.32 -13.88
CA ARG A 72 4.42 10.03 -13.75
C ARG A 72 4.23 11.40 -13.12
N PHE A 73 5.14 11.73 -12.20
CA PHE A 73 5.23 13.05 -11.58
C PHE A 73 3.97 13.46 -10.80
N SER A 74 3.36 12.51 -10.15
CA SER A 74 2.15 12.62 -9.33
C SER A 74 2.46 12.89 -7.85
N GLY A 75 1.48 12.72 -6.98
CA GLY A 75 1.63 12.85 -5.55
C GLY A 75 1.37 14.27 -5.05
N PHE A 76 0.61 15.10 -5.79
CA PHE A 76 0.32 16.46 -5.38
C PHE A 76 -0.47 16.49 -4.08
N GLU A 77 0.03 17.22 -3.09
CA GLU A 77 -0.63 17.45 -1.81
C GLU A 77 -1.92 18.27 -2.01
N LEU A 78 -3.06 17.68 -1.66
CA LEU A 78 -4.36 18.34 -1.77
C LEU A 78 -4.64 19.25 -0.57
N GLU A 79 -4.28 18.79 0.63
CA GLU A 79 -4.33 19.52 1.90
C GLU A 79 -3.08 19.15 2.71
N GLN A 80 -2.67 19.97 3.65
CA GLN A 80 -1.45 19.73 4.43
C GLN A 80 -1.46 18.34 5.11
N GLY A 81 -0.54 17.47 4.68
CA GLY A 81 -0.40 16.11 5.17
C GLY A 81 -1.45 15.13 4.64
N ASN A 82 -2.07 15.46 3.51
CA ASN A 82 -2.98 14.57 2.77
C ASN A 82 -2.65 14.64 1.28
N GLU A 83 -1.87 13.71 0.85
CA GLU A 83 -1.39 13.56 -0.52
C GLU A 83 -2.21 12.49 -1.26
N LEU A 84 -2.21 12.54 -2.57
CA LEU A 84 -2.63 11.42 -3.41
C LEU A 84 -1.39 10.78 -4.03
N GLN A 85 -1.31 9.48 -3.91
CA GLN A 85 -0.22 8.66 -4.41
C GLN A 85 -0.24 8.56 -5.95
N SER A 86 0.78 7.98 -6.58
CA SER A 86 0.67 7.72 -8.03
C SER A 86 -0.56 6.89 -8.35
N LEU A 87 -0.74 5.79 -7.65
CA LEU A 87 -1.94 4.95 -7.73
C LEU A 87 -2.49 4.69 -6.33
N THR A 88 -3.64 5.26 -6.04
CA THR A 88 -4.40 5.01 -4.82
C THR A 88 -5.53 4.03 -5.09
N THR A 89 -5.66 2.98 -4.29
CA THR A 89 -6.81 2.07 -4.36
C THR A 89 -7.53 2.03 -3.01
N GLY A 90 -8.80 2.40 -2.97
CA GLY A 90 -9.63 2.34 -1.77
C GLY A 90 -10.73 1.29 -1.89
N GLY A 91 -10.71 0.22 -1.09
CA GLY A 91 -11.72 -0.84 -1.14
C GLY A 91 -11.90 -1.46 -2.52
N THR A 92 -10.87 -1.45 -3.35
CA THR A 92 -10.90 -1.99 -4.71
C THR A 92 -10.84 -3.52 -4.66
N GLY A 93 -11.74 -4.19 -5.37
CA GLY A 93 -11.91 -5.64 -5.27
C GLY A 93 -11.14 -6.44 -6.32
N SER A 94 -11.11 -7.77 -6.12
CA SER A 94 -10.37 -8.73 -6.95
C SER A 94 -10.89 -8.87 -8.40
N GLY A 95 -12.04 -8.29 -8.72
CA GLY A 95 -12.54 -8.19 -10.10
C GLY A 95 -11.84 -7.11 -10.92
N THR A 96 -11.10 -6.20 -10.28
CA THR A 96 -10.35 -5.15 -10.94
C THR A 96 -9.04 -5.69 -11.53
N SER A 97 -8.71 -5.30 -12.75
CA SER A 97 -7.50 -5.74 -13.44
C SER A 97 -6.45 -4.65 -13.49
N LEU A 98 -5.32 -4.85 -12.80
CA LEU A 98 -4.16 -3.95 -12.81
C LEU A 98 -2.95 -4.72 -13.34
N GLU A 99 -2.50 -4.38 -14.54
CA GLU A 99 -1.40 -5.10 -15.20
C GLU A 99 -0.43 -4.13 -15.88
N ASN A 100 0.87 -4.36 -15.71
CA ASN A 100 1.93 -3.55 -16.32
C ASN A 100 1.79 -2.07 -15.95
N ILE A 101 1.79 -1.81 -14.65
CA ILE A 101 1.67 -0.46 -14.08
C ILE A 101 3.05 0.05 -13.69
N MET A 102 3.33 1.30 -14.01
CA MET A 102 4.53 1.99 -13.56
C MET A 102 4.17 3.29 -12.84
N SER A 103 4.66 3.44 -11.64
CA SER A 103 4.78 4.72 -10.94
C SER A 103 6.17 5.28 -11.16
N PHE A 104 6.27 6.56 -11.52
CA PHE A 104 7.56 7.23 -11.73
C PHE A 104 7.56 8.61 -11.09
N ASN A 105 8.40 8.80 -10.08
CA ASN A 105 8.56 10.06 -9.35
C ASN A 105 7.23 10.59 -8.80
N SER A 106 6.58 9.83 -7.93
CA SER A 106 5.57 10.37 -7.02
C SER A 106 6.24 11.27 -5.98
N SER A 107 5.60 12.35 -5.56
CA SER A 107 6.06 13.13 -4.40
C SER A 107 5.59 12.55 -3.07
N ASP A 108 4.82 11.50 -3.14
CA ASP A 108 4.36 10.66 -2.06
C ASP A 108 4.57 9.20 -2.47
N ASP A 109 3.68 8.28 -2.09
CA ASP A 109 3.85 6.86 -2.41
C ASP A 109 3.79 6.55 -3.90
N GLY A 110 4.42 5.43 -4.24
CA GLY A 110 4.30 4.86 -5.56
C GLY A 110 2.94 4.22 -5.81
N VAL A 111 2.50 3.37 -4.91
CA VAL A 111 1.16 2.75 -4.89
C VAL A 111 0.73 2.59 -3.46
N GLU A 112 -0.50 2.98 -3.15
CA GLU A 112 -1.09 2.75 -1.83
C GLU A 112 -2.42 2.00 -1.92
N PHE A 113 -2.59 1.04 -0.99
CA PHE A 113 -3.77 0.18 -0.88
C PHE A 113 -4.50 0.43 0.43
N PHE A 114 -5.58 1.19 0.38
CA PHE A 114 -6.51 1.37 1.50
C PHE A 114 -7.55 0.26 1.53
N GLY A 115 -7.20 -0.87 2.11
CA GLY A 115 -8.10 -2.04 2.15
C GLY A 115 -8.33 -2.68 0.78
N GLY A 116 -9.37 -3.49 0.69
CA GLY A 116 -9.74 -4.17 -0.55
C GLY A 116 -8.95 -5.45 -0.82
N THR A 117 -9.12 -5.98 -2.04
CA THR A 117 -8.58 -7.28 -2.45
C THR A 117 -8.01 -7.25 -3.87
N VAL A 118 -7.67 -6.07 -4.38
CA VAL A 118 -7.12 -5.92 -5.72
C VAL A 118 -5.70 -6.47 -5.79
N ASN A 119 -5.34 -7.04 -6.94
CA ASN A 119 -4.00 -7.56 -7.20
C ASN A 119 -3.36 -6.80 -8.35
N ILE A 120 -2.03 -6.68 -8.32
CA ILE A 120 -1.25 -6.09 -9.41
C ILE A 120 -0.31 -7.13 -10.00
N ARG A 121 -0.28 -7.22 -11.32
CA ARG A 121 0.70 -7.99 -12.07
C ARG A 121 1.65 -7.06 -12.81
N ASN A 122 2.95 -7.26 -12.65
CA ASN A 122 4.02 -6.45 -13.23
C ASN A 122 3.92 -4.98 -12.79
N LEU A 123 4.41 -4.70 -11.60
CA LEU A 123 4.50 -3.37 -11.02
C LEU A 123 5.94 -2.86 -11.11
N ALA A 124 6.13 -1.63 -11.57
CA ALA A 124 7.38 -0.91 -11.43
C ALA A 124 7.15 0.37 -10.63
N VAL A 125 7.91 0.59 -9.57
CA VAL A 125 7.92 1.85 -8.82
C VAL A 125 9.32 2.43 -8.84
N ILE A 126 9.44 3.62 -9.37
CA ILE A 126 10.74 4.30 -9.53
C ILE A 126 10.66 5.68 -8.91
N GLY A 127 11.39 5.89 -7.83
CA GLY A 127 11.62 7.21 -7.27
C GLY A 127 10.43 7.84 -6.54
N ALA A 128 9.59 7.07 -5.89
CA ALA A 128 8.63 7.59 -4.92
C ALA A 128 9.35 8.35 -3.80
N SER A 129 8.73 9.41 -3.28
CA SER A 129 9.36 10.27 -2.28
C SER A 129 9.04 9.88 -0.85
N ASP A 130 8.03 9.07 -0.65
CA ASP A 130 7.75 8.36 0.59
C ASP A 130 7.86 6.85 0.35
N ASP A 131 6.88 6.04 0.62
CA ASP A 131 6.96 4.62 0.43
C ASP A 131 6.79 4.21 -1.04
N SER A 132 7.42 3.14 -1.44
CA SER A 132 7.23 2.68 -2.82
C SER A 132 5.92 1.91 -2.98
N ILE A 133 5.59 1.10 -1.99
CA ILE A 133 4.32 0.38 -1.89
C ILE A 133 3.85 0.48 -0.44
N ASP A 134 2.74 1.15 -0.21
CA ASP A 134 2.08 1.18 1.07
C ASP A 134 0.79 0.35 1.07
N THR A 135 0.45 -0.26 2.22
CA THR A 135 -0.70 -1.15 2.31
C THR A 135 -1.32 -1.15 3.69
N ASP A 136 -2.53 -0.61 3.76
CA ASP A 136 -3.24 -0.28 4.99
C ASP A 136 -4.69 -0.77 5.02
N PHE A 137 -5.37 -0.47 6.12
CA PHE A 137 -6.83 -0.59 6.30
C PHE A 137 -7.41 -1.96 5.98
N GLY A 138 -6.61 -3.01 6.22
CA GLY A 138 -7.06 -4.37 6.00
C GLY A 138 -6.98 -4.83 4.56
N ALA A 139 -6.12 -4.21 3.75
CA ALA A 139 -5.85 -4.62 2.39
C ALA A 139 -5.36 -6.06 2.32
N GLN A 140 -5.84 -6.83 1.36
CA GLN A 140 -5.45 -8.22 1.14
C GLN A 140 -5.00 -8.37 -0.31
N ASN A 141 -3.75 -8.02 -0.57
CA ASN A 141 -3.22 -7.80 -1.90
C ASN A 141 -2.17 -8.83 -2.29
N PHE A 142 -2.09 -9.10 -3.57
CA PHE A 142 -1.02 -9.85 -4.20
C PHE A 142 -0.37 -9.03 -5.30
N VAL A 143 0.95 -8.86 -5.21
CA VAL A 143 1.77 -8.25 -6.27
C VAL A 143 2.64 -9.33 -6.88
N ASP A 144 2.37 -9.67 -8.14
CA ASP A 144 3.20 -10.62 -8.88
C ASP A 144 4.10 -9.86 -9.86
N THR A 145 5.38 -10.02 -9.67
CA THR A 145 6.46 -9.33 -10.35
C THR A 145 6.52 -7.83 -10.01
N ALA A 146 7.47 -7.47 -9.17
CA ALA A 146 7.71 -6.10 -8.76
C ALA A 146 9.16 -5.66 -8.98
N LEU A 147 9.34 -4.50 -9.58
CA LEU A 147 10.61 -3.77 -9.62
C LEU A 147 10.47 -2.47 -8.86
N VAL A 148 11.23 -2.29 -7.80
CA VAL A 148 11.29 -1.03 -7.08
C VAL A 148 12.70 -0.48 -7.10
N VAL A 149 12.83 0.81 -7.44
CA VAL A 149 14.10 1.53 -7.42
C VAL A 149 13.90 2.87 -6.74
N GLN A 150 14.46 3.05 -5.54
CA GLN A 150 14.45 4.32 -4.84
C GLN A 150 15.56 5.24 -5.33
N ARG A 151 15.34 6.55 -5.20
CA ARG A 151 16.38 7.57 -5.39
C ARG A 151 17.27 7.68 -4.15
N GLU A 152 18.44 8.30 -4.28
CA GLU A 152 19.33 8.53 -3.13
C GLU A 152 18.83 9.64 -2.20
N SER A 153 18.07 10.58 -2.73
CA SER A 153 17.72 11.83 -2.06
C SER A 153 16.38 11.81 -1.35
N THR A 154 15.58 10.77 -1.55
CA THR A 154 14.23 10.68 -1.00
C THR A 154 13.71 9.24 -1.03
N GLY A 155 12.61 8.99 -0.34
CA GLY A 155 11.96 7.69 -0.19
C GLY A 155 12.15 7.13 1.21
N ASP A 156 11.08 6.65 1.84
CA ASP A 156 11.14 5.94 3.12
C ASP A 156 11.24 4.43 2.87
N ASN A 157 10.24 3.62 3.06
CA ASN A 157 10.38 2.19 2.87
C ASN A 157 10.12 1.78 1.40
N VAL A 158 10.58 0.61 1.00
CA VAL A 158 10.12 -0.01 -0.25
C VAL A 158 8.73 -0.60 -0.06
N ILE A 159 8.47 -1.18 1.10
CA ILE A 159 7.14 -1.57 1.55
C ILE A 159 6.93 -1.05 2.97
N GLU A 160 5.90 -0.24 3.18
CA GLU A 160 5.26 -0.07 4.47
C GLU A 160 3.98 -0.94 4.50
N LEU A 161 3.72 -1.56 5.65
CA LEU A 161 2.55 -2.38 5.86
C LEU A 161 2.04 -2.15 7.27
N ASP A 162 0.82 -1.62 7.36
CA ASP A 162 0.15 -1.37 8.63
C ASP A 162 -1.23 -2.03 8.71
N SER A 163 -1.63 -2.38 9.90
CA SER A 163 -3.00 -2.84 10.17
C SER A 163 -3.23 -2.92 11.67
N PRO A 164 -4.10 -2.11 12.19
CA PRO A 164 -4.76 -0.95 11.57
C PRO A 164 -3.85 0.28 11.59
N ASP A 165 -4.05 1.23 10.69
CA ASP A 165 -3.32 2.49 10.68
C ASP A 165 -4.03 3.63 11.42
N GLY A 166 -5.32 3.74 11.31
CA GLY A 166 -6.08 4.85 11.89
C GLY A 166 -6.00 4.93 13.42
N PRO A 167 -5.87 6.12 13.99
CA PRO A 167 -5.71 6.31 15.46
C PRO A 167 -6.92 5.86 16.28
N ARG A 168 -8.04 5.58 15.65
CA ARG A 168 -9.28 5.11 16.28
C ARG A 168 -9.60 3.67 15.96
N THR A 169 -8.88 3.06 15.01
CA THR A 169 -9.13 1.69 14.56
C THR A 169 -8.55 0.71 15.57
N PRO A 170 -9.35 -0.21 16.13
CA PRO A 170 -8.85 -1.19 17.08
C PRO A 170 -7.81 -2.12 16.45
N ILE A 171 -6.76 -2.47 17.21
CA ILE A 171 -5.68 -3.37 16.76
C ILE A 171 -6.19 -4.73 16.26
N ASN A 172 -7.37 -5.15 16.67
CA ASN A 172 -8.02 -6.38 16.24
C ASN A 172 -9.14 -6.14 15.22
N ALA A 173 -9.16 -4.96 14.58
CA ALA A 173 -10.07 -4.69 13.46
C ALA A 173 -9.81 -5.67 12.32
N ILE A 174 -10.87 -6.03 11.59
CA ILE A 174 -10.79 -6.96 10.46
C ILE A 174 -11.46 -6.37 9.21
N PRO A 175 -10.94 -6.75 8.03
CA PRO A 175 -9.81 -7.65 7.78
C PRO A 175 -8.49 -7.08 8.30
N GLN A 176 -7.55 -7.94 8.67
CA GLN A 176 -6.16 -7.53 8.93
C GLN A 176 -5.43 -7.39 7.60
N THR A 177 -4.54 -6.41 7.49
CA THR A 177 -3.74 -6.23 6.28
C THR A 177 -2.86 -7.46 6.02
N ARG A 178 -2.83 -7.89 4.76
CA ARG A 178 -2.01 -9.00 4.29
C ARG A 178 -1.48 -8.70 2.90
N MET A 179 -0.18 -8.65 2.77
CA MET A 179 0.47 -8.45 1.50
C MET A 179 1.29 -9.66 1.09
N PHE A 180 1.17 -10.07 -0.16
CA PHE A 180 1.98 -11.11 -0.78
C PHE A 180 2.71 -10.50 -1.97
N VAL A 181 4.04 -10.61 -2.00
CA VAL A 181 4.85 -10.19 -3.14
C VAL A 181 5.68 -11.36 -3.64
N ASN A 182 5.58 -11.62 -4.92
CA ASN A 182 6.30 -12.69 -5.59
C ASN A 182 7.12 -12.15 -6.77
N ASN A 183 8.28 -12.74 -7.06
CA ASN A 183 9.14 -12.37 -8.18
C ASN A 183 9.56 -10.88 -8.14
N PHE A 184 10.35 -10.48 -7.16
CA PHE A 184 10.65 -9.07 -6.99
C PHE A 184 12.15 -8.73 -7.02
N THR A 185 12.43 -7.47 -7.38
CA THR A 185 13.74 -6.83 -7.20
C THR A 185 13.52 -5.48 -6.54
N PHE A 186 14.09 -5.31 -5.34
CA PHE A 186 14.05 -4.08 -4.58
C PHE A 186 15.45 -3.48 -4.48
N ILE A 187 15.58 -2.26 -5.00
CA ILE A 187 16.82 -1.49 -4.98
C ILE A 187 16.59 -0.25 -4.10
N GLN A 188 16.93 -0.37 -2.82
CA GLN A 188 16.79 0.71 -1.86
C GLN A 188 18.06 1.55 -1.85
N ARG A 189 17.96 2.83 -2.19
CA ARG A 189 19.07 3.78 -2.26
C ARG A 189 18.87 5.00 -1.37
N SER A 190 17.69 5.23 -0.89
CA SER A 190 17.37 6.39 -0.05
C SER A 190 18.26 6.44 1.19
N ARG A 191 18.70 7.65 1.53
CA ARG A 191 19.43 7.92 2.76
C ARG A 191 18.50 8.31 3.91
N GLU A 192 17.26 8.60 3.61
CA GLU A 192 16.22 8.97 4.57
C GLU A 192 15.52 7.75 5.14
N SER A 193 15.44 6.69 4.37
CA SER A 193 14.88 5.40 4.79
C SER A 193 15.64 4.74 5.93
N THR A 194 14.92 4.03 6.76
CA THR A 194 15.48 3.22 7.86
C THR A 194 15.44 1.73 7.60
N SER A 195 14.57 1.27 6.71
CA SER A 195 14.39 -0.15 6.37
C SER A 195 13.87 -0.32 4.95
N VAL A 196 14.08 -1.49 4.35
CA VAL A 196 13.45 -1.81 3.06
C VAL A 196 11.98 -2.13 3.26
N VAL A 197 11.69 -2.94 4.24
CA VAL A 197 10.33 -3.35 4.60
C VAL A 197 10.08 -2.98 6.05
N ARG A 198 9.01 -2.26 6.29
CA ARG A 198 8.45 -2.00 7.62
C ARG A 198 7.09 -2.65 7.73
N ALA A 199 6.87 -3.45 8.76
CA ALA A 199 5.58 -4.04 9.07
C ALA A 199 5.21 -3.75 10.53
N ARG A 200 3.96 -3.31 10.75
CA ARG A 200 3.41 -2.96 12.06
C ARG A 200 1.91 -3.28 12.13
N GLY A 201 1.24 -2.95 13.23
CA GLY A 201 -0.22 -3.04 13.37
C GLY A 201 -0.81 -4.45 13.24
N ALA A 202 -0.04 -5.51 13.50
CA ALA A 202 -0.42 -6.91 13.27
C ALA A 202 -0.61 -7.30 11.80
N GLY A 203 -0.08 -6.53 10.87
CA GLY A 203 -0.10 -6.85 9.44
C GLY A 203 0.73 -8.10 9.10
N ALA A 204 0.30 -8.86 8.10
CA ALA A 204 0.95 -10.08 7.65
C ALA A 204 1.60 -9.89 6.27
N LEU A 205 2.83 -10.39 6.12
CA LEU A 205 3.61 -10.23 4.90
C LEU A 205 4.18 -11.57 4.42
N SER A 206 4.14 -11.79 3.13
CA SER A 206 4.87 -12.88 2.48
C SER A 206 5.66 -12.37 1.29
N LEU A 207 6.99 -12.52 1.34
CA LEU A 207 7.91 -12.21 0.25
C LEU A 207 8.50 -13.51 -0.29
N THR A 208 8.35 -13.75 -1.59
CA THR A 208 8.81 -14.98 -2.21
C THR A 208 9.56 -14.71 -3.51
N ASN A 209 10.68 -15.40 -3.70
CA ASN A 209 11.48 -15.35 -4.92
C ASN A 209 11.91 -13.93 -5.30
N GLY A 210 12.88 -13.38 -4.57
CA GLY A 210 13.27 -12.00 -4.79
C GLY A 210 14.71 -11.66 -4.45
N VAL A 211 15.08 -10.45 -4.83
CA VAL A 211 16.37 -9.85 -4.54
C VAL A 211 16.16 -8.49 -3.87
N ILE A 212 16.88 -8.25 -2.80
CA ILE A 212 16.97 -6.95 -2.12
C ILE A 212 18.42 -6.49 -2.17
N ASP A 213 18.64 -5.30 -2.71
CA ASP A 213 19.92 -4.60 -2.65
C ASP A 213 19.71 -3.24 -1.96
N ALA A 214 20.17 -3.13 -0.72
CA ALA A 214 19.81 -2.04 0.15
C ALA A 214 20.98 -1.47 0.94
N ARG A 215 20.87 -0.18 1.28
CA ARG A 215 21.78 0.52 2.19
C ARG A 215 21.42 0.32 3.66
N ASN A 216 20.18 0.00 3.95
CA ASN A 216 19.63 -0.08 5.30
C ASN A 216 19.18 -1.49 5.65
N VAL A 217 18.55 -1.64 6.80
CA VAL A 217 18.03 -2.92 7.28
C VAL A 217 17.00 -3.49 6.30
N CYS A 218 17.07 -4.78 6.00
CA CYS A 218 16.09 -5.42 5.11
C CYS A 218 14.68 -5.38 5.70
N TYR A 219 14.53 -5.71 6.96
CA TYR A 219 13.21 -5.88 7.59
C TYR A 219 13.16 -5.23 8.96
N ARG A 220 12.16 -4.41 9.17
CA ARG A 220 11.78 -3.86 10.46
C ARG A 220 10.36 -4.32 10.80
N ILE A 221 10.22 -5.06 11.88
CA ILE A 221 8.95 -5.56 12.37
C ILE A 221 8.70 -4.88 13.71
N ASP A 222 7.76 -3.95 13.72
CA ASP A 222 7.41 -3.18 14.90
C ASP A 222 6.24 -3.84 15.64
N GLU A 223 6.23 -3.72 16.97
CA GLU A 223 5.13 -4.11 17.86
C GLU A 223 4.92 -5.62 18.05
N ALA A 224 4.50 -5.99 19.25
CA ALA A 224 4.25 -7.38 19.62
C ALA A 224 3.16 -8.08 18.78
N PRO A 225 2.03 -7.44 18.42
CA PRO A 225 1.03 -8.07 17.57
C PRO A 225 1.57 -8.44 16.18
N THR A 226 2.42 -7.60 15.59
CA THR A 226 3.03 -7.85 14.28
C THR A 226 4.07 -8.98 14.33
N LEU A 227 4.82 -9.08 15.42
CA LEU A 227 5.73 -10.20 15.66
C LEU A 227 4.99 -11.55 15.79
N ALA A 228 3.72 -11.53 16.18
CA ALA A 228 2.85 -12.69 16.24
C ALA A 228 2.10 -12.98 14.93
N ALA A 229 2.13 -12.03 13.98
CA ALA A 229 1.51 -12.18 12.68
C ALA A 229 2.33 -13.08 11.75
N LEU A 230 1.77 -13.45 10.60
CA LEU A 230 2.47 -14.24 9.60
C LEU A 230 3.46 -13.37 8.82
N ILE A 231 4.72 -13.44 9.18
CA ILE A 231 5.82 -12.88 8.37
C ILE A 231 6.58 -14.04 7.74
N ARG A 232 6.53 -14.12 6.41
CA ARG A 232 7.19 -15.20 5.66
C ARG A 232 8.14 -14.61 4.61
N ILE A 233 9.38 -15.05 4.66
CA ILE A 233 10.42 -14.71 3.68
C ILE A 233 10.95 -16.03 3.11
N ASP A 234 10.79 -16.25 1.82
CA ASP A 234 11.13 -17.50 1.16
C ASP A 234 11.85 -17.27 -0.17
N ALA A 235 12.96 -17.95 -0.40
CA ALA A 235 13.77 -17.80 -1.62
C ALA A 235 14.16 -16.33 -1.92
N VAL A 236 14.54 -15.57 -0.89
CA VAL A 236 14.96 -14.16 -1.01
C VAL A 236 16.44 -14.03 -0.73
N VAL A 237 17.15 -13.35 -1.63
CA VAL A 237 18.55 -12.95 -1.43
C VAL A 237 18.59 -11.47 -1.07
N GLY A 238 19.18 -11.15 0.08
CA GLY A 238 19.29 -9.77 0.58
C GLY A 238 20.74 -9.37 0.80
N ALA A 239 21.10 -8.21 0.27
CA ALA A 239 22.31 -7.47 0.63
C ALA A 239 21.88 -6.19 1.34
N CYS A 240 21.82 -6.25 2.67
CA CYS A 240 21.37 -5.16 3.54
C CYS A 240 22.45 -4.89 4.59
N SER A 241 22.55 -3.66 5.08
CA SER A 241 23.56 -3.27 6.08
C SER A 241 22.99 -3.28 7.51
#